data_48aad4ea8917a5e58abfe7375f12727a
#
_entry.id   48aad4ea8917a5e58abfe7375f12727a
#
_cell.length_a   1.000
_cell.length_b   1.000
_cell.length_c   1.000
_cell.angle_alpha   90.00
_cell.angle_beta   90.00
_cell.angle_gamma   90.00
#
_symmetry.space_group_name_H-M   'P 1'
#
loop_
_entity.id
_entity.type
_entity.pdbx_description
1 polymer ?
#
loop_
_entity_poly.entity_id
_entity_poly.type
_entity_poly.pdbx_seq_one_letter_code
_entity_poly.pdbx_strand_id
1 'polypeptide(L)'
;MSRGTNQKFKFTYLMQVMLEKTDDEHSLTLNQILEELEKYDVTAERKSIYADFQDMTDKFGIEIIKEQIGRETYYHVGSRDFELAEVKLLIDAIQSSKFITERKSRELIKKVKSFVSEYQANQIQRQVYVHGRIKTMNESI
;
A
#
# COMPACT_ATOMS: atom_id res chain seq x y z
N MET A 1 11.39 -23.79 -17.64
CA MET A 1 10.59 -22.55 -17.52
C MET A 1 11.46 -21.34 -17.71
N SER A 2 11.06 -20.44 -18.59
CA SER A 2 11.77 -19.18 -18.75
C SER A 2 11.54 -18.29 -17.53
N ARG A 3 12.59 -17.65 -17.07
CA ARG A 3 12.48 -16.67 -16.00
C ARG A 3 11.93 -15.36 -16.57
N GLY A 4 11.20 -14.63 -15.77
CA GLY A 4 10.75 -13.29 -16.15
C GLY A 4 11.93 -12.33 -16.35
N THR A 5 11.71 -11.29 -17.15
CA THR A 5 12.77 -10.30 -17.46
C THR A 5 13.17 -9.47 -16.26
N ASN A 6 12.29 -9.31 -15.27
CA ASN A 6 12.53 -8.49 -14.07
C ASN A 6 12.90 -9.32 -12.86
N GLN A 7 13.44 -10.51 -13.07
CA GLN A 7 13.69 -11.48 -12.01
C GLN A 7 14.62 -10.96 -10.91
N LYS A 8 15.59 -10.12 -11.22
CA LYS A 8 16.48 -9.54 -10.22
C LYS A 8 15.76 -8.57 -9.28
N PHE A 9 14.58 -8.10 -9.67
CA PHE A 9 13.77 -7.18 -8.87
C PHE A 9 12.64 -7.90 -8.12
N LYS A 10 12.67 -9.22 -8.10
CA LYS A 10 11.61 -10.04 -7.50
C LYS A 10 11.28 -9.61 -6.07
N PHE A 11 12.30 -9.46 -5.23
CA PHE A 11 12.10 -9.05 -3.83
C PHE A 11 11.42 -7.69 -3.74
N THR A 12 11.87 -6.73 -4.53
CA THR A 12 11.32 -5.37 -4.54
C THR A 12 9.88 -5.35 -5.01
N TYR A 13 9.56 -6.07 -6.08
CA TYR A 13 8.19 -6.16 -6.57
C TYR A 13 7.28 -6.91 -5.60
N LEU A 14 7.79 -7.95 -4.95
CA LEU A 14 7.01 -8.66 -3.93
C LEU A 14 6.67 -7.72 -2.76
N MET A 15 7.65 -6.96 -2.30
CA MET A 15 7.44 -5.95 -1.24
C MET A 15 6.38 -4.93 -1.67
N GLN A 16 6.49 -4.42 -2.89
CA GLN A 16 5.54 -3.46 -3.44
C GLN A 16 4.13 -4.05 -3.50
N VAL A 17 3.98 -5.27 -3.98
CA VAL A 17 2.68 -5.96 -4.04
C VAL A 17 2.06 -6.05 -2.65
N MET A 18 2.83 -6.49 -1.68
CA MET A 18 2.32 -6.64 -0.31
C MET A 18 1.90 -5.30 0.29
N LEU A 19 2.71 -4.28 0.13
CA LEU A 19 2.40 -2.94 0.69
C LEU A 19 1.21 -2.28 0.00
N GLU A 20 1.06 -2.45 -1.30
CA GLU A 20 -0.01 -1.81 -2.08
C GLU A 20 -1.32 -2.60 -2.07
N LYS A 21 -1.24 -3.93 -2.11
CA LYS A 21 -2.40 -4.79 -2.34
C LYS A 21 -2.97 -5.43 -1.08
N THR A 22 -2.33 -5.23 0.07
CA THR A 22 -2.81 -5.79 1.33
C THR A 22 -2.87 -4.76 2.44
N ASP A 23 -3.72 -5.02 3.42
CA ASP A 23 -3.85 -4.27 4.67
C ASP A 23 -4.62 -5.15 5.66
N ASP A 24 -5.08 -4.59 6.78
CA ASP A 24 -5.79 -5.36 7.81
C ASP A 24 -7.11 -5.96 7.32
N GLU A 25 -7.68 -5.40 6.27
CA GLU A 25 -8.97 -5.85 5.72
C GLU A 25 -8.82 -6.56 4.37
N HIS A 26 -7.63 -6.54 3.78
CA HIS A 26 -7.37 -7.12 2.45
C HIS A 26 -6.14 -8.00 2.51
N SER A 27 -6.30 -9.26 2.16
CA SER A 27 -5.20 -10.21 2.16
C SER A 27 -5.17 -10.97 0.84
N LEU A 28 -4.05 -11.59 0.53
CA LEU A 28 -3.84 -12.34 -0.70
C LEU A 28 -3.41 -13.76 -0.39
N THR A 29 -3.90 -14.70 -1.19
CA THR A 29 -3.36 -16.06 -1.21
C THR A 29 -2.04 -16.06 -1.96
N LEU A 30 -1.26 -17.12 -1.78
CA LEU A 30 0.01 -17.26 -2.50
C LEU A 30 -0.19 -17.23 -4.02
N ASN A 31 -1.22 -17.90 -4.53
CA ASN A 31 -1.52 -17.89 -5.96
C ASN A 31 -1.82 -16.48 -6.46
N GLN A 32 -2.56 -15.69 -5.68
CA GLN A 32 -2.85 -14.29 -6.02
C GLN A 32 -1.58 -13.44 -6.03
N ILE A 33 -0.68 -13.69 -5.08
CA ILE A 33 0.61 -13.01 -5.03
C ILE A 33 1.44 -13.31 -6.28
N LEU A 34 1.47 -14.59 -6.68
CA LEU A 34 2.19 -15.01 -7.88
C LEU A 34 1.60 -14.36 -9.14
N GLU A 35 0.27 -14.25 -9.22
CA GLU A 35 -0.41 -13.56 -10.32
C GLU A 35 -0.03 -12.07 -10.37
N GLU A 36 0.03 -11.41 -9.22
CA GLU A 36 0.43 -10.00 -9.15
C GLU A 36 1.88 -9.82 -9.62
N LEU A 37 2.77 -10.75 -9.24
CA LEU A 37 4.17 -10.70 -9.69
C LEU A 37 4.29 -10.90 -11.20
N GLU A 38 3.45 -11.73 -11.80
CA GLU A 38 3.45 -11.95 -13.25
C GLU A 38 3.16 -10.66 -14.02
N LYS A 39 2.38 -9.75 -13.45
CA LYS A 39 2.11 -8.44 -14.08
C LYS A 39 3.39 -7.60 -14.24
N TYR A 40 4.39 -7.88 -13.42
CA TYR A 40 5.71 -7.23 -13.50
C TYR A 40 6.75 -8.10 -14.21
N ASP A 41 6.30 -9.17 -14.86
CA ASP A 41 7.16 -10.16 -15.53
C ASP A 41 8.16 -10.79 -14.56
N VAL A 42 7.66 -11.18 -13.39
CA VAL A 42 8.42 -11.87 -12.34
C VAL A 42 7.77 -13.23 -12.07
N THR A 43 8.57 -14.28 -12.08
CA THR A 43 8.12 -15.61 -11.68
C THR A 43 8.81 -16.00 -10.38
N ALA A 44 8.14 -16.78 -9.54
CA ALA A 44 8.68 -17.18 -8.25
C ALA A 44 8.13 -18.54 -7.82
N GLU A 45 8.93 -19.24 -7.05
CA GLU A 45 8.52 -20.48 -6.40
C GLU A 45 8.06 -20.19 -4.97
N ARG A 46 7.19 -21.05 -4.45
CA ARG A 46 6.61 -20.90 -3.11
C ARG A 46 7.65 -20.70 -2.01
N LYS A 47 8.70 -21.56 -2.03
CA LYS A 47 9.78 -21.48 -1.04
C LYS A 47 10.50 -20.14 -1.08
N SER A 48 10.69 -19.60 -2.28
CA SER A 48 11.35 -18.32 -2.49
C SER A 48 10.53 -17.18 -1.91
N ILE A 49 9.19 -17.23 -2.05
CA ILE A 49 8.28 -16.23 -1.49
C ILE A 49 8.36 -16.26 0.05
N TYR A 50 8.33 -17.43 0.66
CA TYR A 50 8.41 -17.56 2.12
C TYR A 50 9.73 -17.02 2.66
N ALA A 51 10.84 -17.29 1.96
CA ALA A 51 12.15 -16.78 2.33
C ALA A 51 12.18 -15.25 2.22
N ASP A 52 11.58 -14.69 1.18
CA ASP A 52 11.51 -13.24 1.00
C ASP A 52 10.64 -12.59 2.09
N PHE A 53 9.54 -13.22 2.49
CA PHE A 53 8.72 -12.71 3.60
C PHE A 53 9.51 -12.66 4.90
N GLN A 54 10.33 -13.67 5.16
CA GLN A 54 11.19 -13.70 6.34
C GLN A 54 12.22 -12.56 6.30
N ASP A 55 12.80 -12.33 5.14
CA ASP A 55 13.76 -11.24 4.94
C ASP A 55 13.09 -9.87 5.10
N MET A 56 11.86 -9.72 4.61
CA MET A 56 11.10 -8.47 4.80
C MET A 56 10.93 -8.15 6.27
N THR A 57 10.59 -9.15 7.07
CA THR A 57 10.42 -8.98 8.52
C THR A 57 11.76 -8.69 9.20
N ASP A 58 12.77 -9.52 8.92
CA ASP A 58 14.04 -9.47 9.64
C ASP A 58 14.89 -8.27 9.26
N LYS A 59 14.87 -7.88 7.99
CA LYS A 59 15.78 -6.85 7.49
C LYS A 59 15.13 -5.50 7.23
N PHE A 60 13.81 -5.49 6.99
CA PHE A 60 13.09 -4.27 6.62
C PHE A 60 11.96 -3.92 7.59
N GLY A 61 11.74 -4.75 8.61
CA GLY A 61 10.71 -4.49 9.61
C GLY A 61 9.28 -4.54 9.08
N ILE A 62 9.06 -5.21 7.94
CA ILE A 62 7.74 -5.37 7.36
C ILE A 62 7.16 -6.69 7.84
N GLU A 63 6.20 -6.62 8.75
CA GLU A 63 5.54 -7.80 9.30
C GLU A 63 4.54 -8.36 8.29
N ILE A 64 4.67 -9.65 7.98
CA ILE A 64 3.73 -10.36 7.13
C ILE A 64 2.92 -11.31 8.01
N ILE A 65 1.63 -11.08 8.07
CA ILE A 65 0.71 -11.90 8.87
C ILE A 65 0.11 -12.99 7.98
N LYS A 66 0.16 -14.20 8.51
CA LYS A 66 -0.37 -15.39 7.86
C LYS A 66 -1.65 -15.79 8.58
N GLU A 67 -2.74 -15.96 7.85
CA GLU A 67 -4.03 -16.30 8.38
C GLU A 67 -4.65 -17.45 7.59
N GLN A 68 -5.06 -18.49 8.29
CA GLN A 68 -5.71 -19.63 7.65
C GLN A 68 -7.22 -19.45 7.73
N ILE A 69 -7.89 -19.45 6.57
CA ILE A 69 -9.34 -19.36 6.47
C ILE A 69 -9.81 -20.55 5.64
N GLY A 70 -10.41 -21.54 6.31
CA GLY A 70 -10.78 -22.79 5.66
C GLY A 70 -9.54 -23.54 5.19
N ARG A 71 -9.46 -23.84 3.90
CA ARG A 71 -8.32 -24.55 3.29
C ARG A 71 -7.28 -23.61 2.71
N GLU A 72 -7.57 -22.31 2.69
CA GLU A 72 -6.69 -21.31 2.09
C GLU A 72 -5.90 -20.56 3.14
N THR A 73 -4.66 -20.23 2.81
CA THR A 73 -3.81 -19.38 3.62
C THR A 73 -3.72 -18.01 2.97
N TYR A 74 -3.96 -16.97 3.76
CA TYR A 74 -3.94 -15.58 3.32
C TYR A 74 -2.81 -14.83 3.99
N TYR A 75 -2.24 -13.88 3.27
CA TYR A 75 -1.11 -13.07 3.73
C TYR A 75 -1.44 -11.59 3.61
N HIS A 76 -1.08 -10.81 4.63
CA HIS A 76 -1.19 -9.36 4.57
C HIS A 76 -0.11 -8.71 5.41
N VAL A 77 0.15 -7.44 5.12
CA VAL A 77 1.07 -6.63 5.93
C VAL A 77 0.39 -6.28 7.25
N GLY A 78 1.03 -6.63 8.36
CA GLY A 78 0.46 -6.46 9.70
C GLY A 78 0.74 -5.11 10.33
N SER A 79 1.89 -4.51 10.01
CA SER A 79 2.25 -3.22 10.55
C SER A 79 2.89 -2.36 9.47
N ARG A 80 2.70 -1.05 9.59
CA ARG A 80 3.24 -0.07 8.66
C ARG A 80 3.91 1.04 9.44
N ASP A 81 4.81 1.77 8.79
CA ASP A 81 5.44 2.94 9.40
C ASP A 81 4.38 3.97 9.81
N PHE A 82 3.34 4.13 8.96
CA PHE A 82 2.19 4.98 9.26
C PHE A 82 0.90 4.20 9.06
N GLU A 83 0.08 4.18 10.07
CA GLU A 83 -1.25 3.57 10.00
C GLU A 83 -2.26 4.54 9.35
N LEU A 84 -3.40 4.01 8.90
CA LEU A 84 -4.41 4.79 8.19
C LEU A 84 -4.83 6.04 8.95
N ALA A 85 -5.09 5.92 10.25
CA ALA A 85 -5.52 7.07 11.08
C ALA A 85 -4.44 8.15 11.12
N GLU A 86 -3.17 7.76 11.18
CA GLU A 86 -2.05 8.68 11.19
C GLU A 86 -1.89 9.40 9.86
N VAL A 87 -2.08 8.67 8.76
CA VAL A 87 -2.03 9.26 7.41
C VAL A 87 -3.18 10.25 7.22
N LYS A 88 -4.38 9.92 7.71
CA LYS A 88 -5.52 10.85 7.68
C LYS A 88 -5.21 12.14 8.44
N LEU A 89 -4.58 12.01 9.60
CA LEU A 89 -4.18 13.16 10.40
C LEU A 89 -3.17 14.05 9.66
N LEU A 90 -2.18 13.43 9.01
CA LEU A 90 -1.20 14.17 8.20
C LEU A 90 -1.86 14.91 7.04
N ILE A 91 -2.80 14.26 6.36
CA ILE A 91 -3.54 14.88 5.25
C ILE A 91 -4.38 16.07 5.73
N ASP A 92 -5.06 15.91 6.85
CA ASP A 92 -5.85 17.01 7.45
C ASP A 92 -4.95 18.20 7.78
N ALA A 93 -3.77 17.95 8.32
CA ALA A 93 -2.80 19.00 8.63
C ALA A 93 -2.34 19.73 7.36
N ILE A 94 -2.09 19.00 6.28
CA ILE A 94 -1.69 19.58 4.99
C ILE A 94 -2.83 20.45 4.44
N GLN A 95 -4.06 19.96 4.45
CA GLN A 95 -5.22 20.68 3.93
C GLN A 95 -5.55 21.92 4.75
N SER A 96 -5.30 21.88 6.05
CA SER A 96 -5.57 23.00 6.95
C SER A 96 -4.50 24.09 6.90
N SER A 97 -3.36 23.83 6.31
CA SER A 97 -2.26 24.77 6.27
C SER A 97 -2.57 25.93 5.33
N LYS A 98 -2.43 27.14 5.83
CA LYS A 98 -2.60 28.36 5.05
C LYS A 98 -1.33 28.74 4.27
N PHE A 99 -0.22 28.09 4.56
CA PHE A 99 1.08 28.39 3.98
C PHE A 99 1.43 27.52 2.78
N ILE A 100 0.60 26.51 2.49
CA ILE A 100 0.85 25.56 1.41
C ILE A 100 -0.15 25.85 0.28
N THR A 101 0.37 26.03 -0.94
CA THR A 101 -0.50 26.23 -2.11
C THR A 101 -1.32 24.97 -2.37
N GLU A 102 -2.44 25.14 -3.07
CA GLU A 102 -3.30 24.02 -3.43
C GLU A 102 -2.53 22.96 -4.24
N ARG A 103 -1.71 23.40 -5.19
CA ARG A 103 -0.89 22.51 -6.00
C ARG A 103 0.09 21.70 -5.15
N LYS A 104 0.80 22.37 -4.24
CA LYS A 104 1.76 21.72 -3.35
C LYS A 104 1.05 20.76 -2.38
N SER A 105 -0.12 21.17 -1.93
CA SER A 105 -0.97 20.34 -1.07
C SER A 105 -1.31 19.02 -1.76
N ARG A 106 -1.76 19.06 -3.01
CA ARG A 106 -2.08 17.86 -3.79
C ARG A 106 -0.87 16.96 -3.98
N GLU A 107 0.29 17.53 -4.25
CA GLU A 107 1.53 16.76 -4.40
C GLU A 107 1.91 16.04 -3.11
N LEU A 108 1.82 16.73 -1.97
CA LEU A 108 2.15 16.16 -0.66
C LEU A 108 1.14 15.05 -0.28
N ILE A 109 -0.14 15.29 -0.51
CA ILE A 109 -1.18 14.30 -0.21
C ILE A 109 -0.95 13.02 -1.02
N LYS A 110 -0.60 13.16 -2.29
CA LYS A 110 -0.29 12.02 -3.15
C LYS A 110 0.88 11.19 -2.58
N LYS A 111 1.93 11.86 -2.12
CA LYS A 111 3.09 11.21 -1.51
C LYS A 111 2.72 10.50 -0.20
N VAL A 112 1.94 11.17 0.63
CA VAL A 112 1.53 10.64 1.94
C VAL A 112 0.61 9.43 1.76
N LYS A 113 -0.27 9.42 0.77
CA LYS A 113 -1.14 8.29 0.48
C LYS A 113 -0.36 7.01 0.14
N SER A 114 0.88 7.12 -0.32
CA SER A 114 1.70 5.96 -0.62
C SER A 114 2.14 5.18 0.61
N PHE A 115 1.95 5.71 1.81
CA PHE A 115 2.25 5.01 3.07
C PHE A 115 1.25 3.92 3.41
N VAL A 116 0.10 3.89 2.75
CA VAL A 116 -0.98 2.92 3.02
C VAL A 116 -1.26 2.08 1.77
N SER A 117 -2.13 1.08 1.90
CA SER A 117 -2.54 0.26 0.75
C SER A 117 -3.33 1.09 -0.26
N GLU A 118 -3.47 0.58 -1.49
CA GLU A 118 -4.28 1.25 -2.50
C GLU A 118 -5.75 1.35 -2.08
N TYR A 119 -6.25 0.37 -1.33
CA TYR A 119 -7.62 0.36 -0.81
C TYR A 119 -7.83 1.50 0.18
N GLN A 120 -6.89 1.66 1.10
CA GLN A 120 -6.92 2.73 2.10
C GLN A 120 -6.70 4.09 1.45
N ALA A 121 -5.81 4.17 0.46
CA ALA A 121 -5.59 5.39 -0.31
C ALA A 121 -6.87 5.85 -1.01
N ASN A 122 -7.63 4.91 -1.56
CA ASN A 122 -8.91 5.21 -2.21
C ASN A 122 -9.95 5.72 -1.23
N GLN A 123 -10.00 5.19 -0.01
CA GLN A 123 -10.88 5.70 1.05
C GLN A 123 -10.53 7.14 1.40
N ILE A 124 -9.25 7.43 1.55
CA ILE A 124 -8.74 8.78 1.85
C ILE A 124 -9.10 9.74 0.72
N GLN A 125 -8.95 9.31 -0.53
CA GLN A 125 -9.22 10.15 -1.69
C GLN A 125 -10.68 10.61 -1.72
N ARG A 126 -11.63 9.76 -1.36
CA ARG A 126 -13.04 10.13 -1.28
C ARG A 126 -13.27 11.20 -0.22
N GLN A 127 -12.66 11.05 0.94
CA GLN A 127 -12.80 12.01 2.04
C GLN A 127 -12.15 13.34 1.70
N VAL A 128 -10.98 13.32 1.09
CA VAL A 128 -10.27 14.52 0.63
C VAL A 128 -11.11 15.28 -0.40
N TYR A 129 -11.73 14.57 -1.34
CA TYR A 129 -12.57 15.17 -2.37
C TYR A 129 -13.78 15.90 -1.77
N VAL A 130 -14.47 15.26 -0.83
CA VAL A 130 -15.62 15.87 -0.15
C VAL A 130 -15.19 17.12 0.63
N HIS A 131 -14.09 17.02 1.37
CA HIS A 131 -13.54 18.13 2.15
C HIS A 131 -13.14 19.31 1.25
N GLY A 132 -12.48 19.01 0.12
CA GLY A 132 -12.08 20.01 -0.86
C GLY A 132 -13.28 20.74 -1.47
N ARG A 133 -14.38 20.04 -1.74
CA ARG A 133 -15.62 20.66 -2.25
C ARG A 133 -16.21 21.63 -1.25
N ILE A 134 -16.27 21.24 0.01
CA ILE A 134 -16.80 22.10 1.08
C ILE A 134 -15.94 23.36 1.20
N LYS A 135 -14.62 23.22 1.19
CA LYS A 135 -13.67 24.32 1.25
C LYS A 135 -13.85 25.29 0.08
N THR A 136 -13.97 24.76 -1.14
CA THR A 136 -14.18 25.55 -2.34
C THR A 136 -15.50 26.31 -2.29
N MET A 137 -16.56 25.67 -1.82
CA MET A 137 -17.87 26.33 -1.65
C MET A 137 -17.81 27.49 -0.66
N ASN A 138 -17.08 27.30 0.43
CA ASN A 138 -16.91 28.35 1.43
C ASN A 138 -16.09 29.53 0.90
N GLU A 139 -15.09 29.26 0.09
CA GLU A 139 -14.24 30.30 -0.50
C GLU A 139 -14.96 31.14 -1.56
N SER A 140 -16.00 30.57 -2.17
CA SER A 140 -16.76 31.27 -3.20
C SER A 140 -17.81 32.23 -2.63
N ILE A 141 -17.99 32.23 -1.34
CA ILE A 141 -18.89 33.15 -0.64
C ILE A 141 -18.11 34.40 -0.20
#